data_aef58d8cdcff838e413a94fd1f4b31e6
#
_entry.id   aef58d8cdcff838e413a94fd1f4b31e6
#
_cell.length_a   1.000
_cell.length_b   1.000
_cell.length_c   1.000
_cell.angle_alpha   90.00
_cell.angle_beta   90.00
_cell.angle_gamma   90.00
#
_symmetry.space_group_name_H-M   'P 1'
#
loop_
_entity.id
_entity.type
_entity.pdbx_description
1 polymer ?
#
loop_
_entity_poly.entity_id
_entity_poly.type
_entity_poly.pdbx_seq_one_letter_code
_entity_poly.pdbx_strand_id
1 'polypeptide(L)'
;MIVYSVTVNIDSSIHEDWLAWMKSKHIPDVMATGYFTDYRLLKVISRQEDEEGVSYNIQYTCSSMADLHHYQVEKAPALQKEHSDRYDGKSAAFRTLLEFA
;
A
#
# COMPACT_ATOMS: atom_id res chain seq x y z
N MET A 1 -7.19 10.68 -14.02
CA MET A 1 -6.98 10.22 -12.63
C MET A 1 -6.23 8.89 -12.65
N ILE A 2 -5.24 8.79 -11.82
CA ILE A 2 -4.38 7.61 -11.69
C ILE A 2 -4.64 6.97 -10.34
N VAL A 3 -4.68 5.64 -10.31
CA VAL A 3 -4.76 4.87 -9.07
C VAL A 3 -3.43 4.14 -8.89
N TYR A 4 -2.75 4.42 -7.80
CA TYR A 4 -1.57 3.70 -7.35
C TYR A 4 -2.03 2.58 -6.42
N SER A 5 -1.99 1.35 -6.92
CA SER A 5 -2.53 0.18 -6.24
C SER A 5 -1.39 -0.64 -5.66
N VAL A 6 -1.43 -0.87 -4.36
CA VAL A 6 -0.42 -1.66 -3.65
C VAL A 6 -1.10 -2.89 -3.05
N THR A 7 -0.69 -4.07 -3.49
CA THR A 7 -1.18 -5.32 -2.92
C THR A 7 -0.10 -5.89 -2.01
N VAL A 8 -0.47 -6.16 -0.75
CA VAL A 8 0.44 -6.67 0.26
C VAL A 8 -0.08 -8.00 0.78
N ASN A 9 0.77 -9.02 0.69
CA ASN A 9 0.53 -10.28 1.40
C ASN A 9 1.32 -10.22 2.70
N ILE A 10 0.63 -10.38 3.82
CA ILE A 10 1.21 -10.29 5.15
C ILE A 10 1.05 -11.62 5.90
N ASP A 11 2.07 -12.02 6.64
CA ASP A 11 2.04 -13.24 7.46
C ASP A 11 0.82 -13.22 8.38
N SER A 12 0.10 -14.33 8.43
CA SER A 12 -1.15 -14.45 9.22
C SER A 12 -0.95 -14.15 10.70
N SER A 13 0.21 -14.46 11.24
CA SER A 13 0.50 -14.27 12.67
C SER A 13 0.59 -12.80 13.08
N ILE A 14 0.82 -11.89 12.12
CA ILE A 14 1.03 -10.47 12.40
C ILE A 14 0.09 -9.54 11.60
N HIS A 15 -0.87 -10.11 10.85
CA HIS A 15 -1.69 -9.27 9.96
C HIS A 15 -2.56 -8.27 10.74
N GLU A 16 -3.00 -8.59 11.94
CA GLU A 16 -3.79 -7.64 12.75
C GLU A 16 -2.93 -6.48 13.24
N ASP A 17 -1.68 -6.74 13.68
CA ASP A 17 -0.73 -5.68 14.02
C ASP A 17 -0.45 -4.79 12.81
N TRP A 18 -0.19 -5.42 11.67
CA TRP A 18 0.06 -4.72 10.42
C TRP A 18 -1.12 -3.82 10.02
N LEU A 19 -2.33 -4.36 10.08
CA LEU A 19 -3.53 -3.60 9.72
C LEU A 19 -3.74 -2.39 10.61
N ALA A 20 -3.54 -2.55 11.92
CA ALA A 20 -3.64 -1.45 12.87
C ALA A 20 -2.59 -0.37 12.60
N TRP A 21 -1.35 -0.76 12.33
CA TRP A 21 -0.27 0.16 12.01
C TRP A 21 -0.50 0.89 10.68
N MET A 22 -0.99 0.18 9.67
CA MET A 22 -1.32 0.81 8.38
C MET A 22 -2.38 1.88 8.54
N LYS A 23 -3.43 1.61 9.31
CA LYS A 23 -4.53 2.56 9.52
C LYS A 23 -4.12 3.75 10.38
N SER A 24 -3.29 3.54 11.39
CA SER A 24 -2.95 4.59 12.36
C SER A 24 -1.70 5.39 11.99
N LYS A 25 -0.80 4.82 11.21
CA LYS A 25 0.50 5.44 10.92
C LYS A 25 0.81 5.54 9.43
N HIS A 26 0.94 4.40 8.74
CA HIS A 26 1.50 4.38 7.40
C HIS A 26 0.61 5.09 6.37
N ILE A 27 -0.65 4.72 6.29
CA ILE A 27 -1.58 5.35 5.34
C ILE A 27 -1.76 6.84 5.62
N PRO A 28 -1.96 7.28 6.89
CA PRO A 28 -1.98 8.71 7.19
C PRO A 28 -0.71 9.45 6.76
N ASP A 29 0.47 8.84 6.93
CA ASP A 29 1.73 9.44 6.49
C ASP A 29 1.80 9.56 4.96
N VAL A 30 1.34 8.55 4.23
CA VAL A 30 1.25 8.60 2.77
C VAL A 30 0.31 9.73 2.34
N MET A 31 -0.86 9.82 2.94
CA MET A 31 -1.84 10.87 2.62
C MET A 31 -1.33 12.27 2.98
N ALA A 32 -0.55 12.39 4.05
CA ALA A 32 0.02 13.67 4.48
C ALA A 32 1.06 14.24 3.50
N THR A 33 1.57 13.43 2.56
CA THR A 33 2.47 13.92 1.52
C THR A 33 1.79 14.90 0.57
N GLY A 34 0.46 14.87 0.48
CA GLY A 34 -0.33 15.78 -0.35
C GLY A 34 -0.45 15.39 -1.81
N TYR A 35 0.15 14.27 -2.24
CA TYR A 35 0.10 13.84 -3.64
C TYR A 35 -1.14 13.04 -4.00
N PHE A 36 -1.87 12.52 -3.01
CA PHE A 36 -3.07 11.71 -3.24
C PHE A 36 -4.32 12.41 -2.71
N THR A 37 -5.43 12.25 -3.41
CA THR A 37 -6.71 12.88 -3.06
C THR A 37 -7.54 12.02 -2.11
N ASP A 38 -7.42 10.70 -2.24
CA ASP A 38 -8.11 9.74 -1.36
C ASP A 38 -7.42 8.38 -1.40
N TYR A 39 -7.92 7.46 -0.58
CA TYR A 39 -7.45 6.08 -0.56
C TYR A 39 -8.58 5.12 -0.23
N ARG A 40 -8.36 3.84 -0.54
CA ARG A 40 -9.20 2.72 -0.10
C ARG A 40 -8.31 1.62 0.42
N LEU A 41 -8.70 1.00 1.51
CA LEU A 41 -8.03 -0.17 2.08
C LEU A 41 -9.00 -1.35 1.99
N LEU A 42 -8.64 -2.35 1.21
CA LEU A 42 -9.50 -3.48 0.87
C LEU A 42 -8.83 -4.78 1.27
N LYS A 43 -9.61 -5.75 1.74
CA LYS A 43 -9.12 -7.09 1.96
C LYS A 43 -9.38 -7.92 0.71
N VAL A 44 -8.35 -8.63 0.24
CA VAL A 44 -8.50 -9.55 -0.89
C VAL A 44 -9.17 -10.82 -0.38
N ILE A 45 -10.34 -11.13 -0.92
CA ILE A 45 -11.12 -12.31 -0.51
C ILE A 45 -11.04 -13.47 -1.51
N SER A 46 -10.59 -13.19 -2.75
CA SER A 46 -10.32 -14.25 -3.72
C SER A 46 -8.96 -14.87 -3.41
N ARG A 47 -8.92 -16.18 -3.24
CA ARG A 47 -7.69 -16.89 -2.85
C ARG A 47 -7.43 -18.05 -3.78
N GLN A 48 -6.15 -18.33 -4.03
CA GLN A 48 -5.72 -19.57 -4.63
C GLN A 48 -5.51 -20.62 -3.54
N GLU A 49 -5.64 -21.90 -3.90
CA GLU A 49 -5.63 -23.01 -2.96
C GLU A 49 -4.35 -23.06 -2.10
N ASP A 50 -3.21 -22.69 -2.68
CA ASP A 50 -1.91 -22.75 -2.01
C ASP A 50 -1.47 -21.41 -1.38
N GLU A 51 -2.36 -20.42 -1.36
CA GLU A 51 -2.00 -19.09 -0.86
C GLU A 51 -1.90 -19.09 0.66
N GLU A 52 -0.75 -18.62 1.16
CA GLU A 52 -0.50 -18.40 2.58
C GLU A 52 -0.64 -16.92 2.93
N GLY A 53 -0.88 -16.64 4.22
CA GLY A 53 -1.01 -15.27 4.69
C GLY A 53 -2.35 -14.63 4.38
N VAL A 54 -2.41 -13.32 4.58
CA VAL A 54 -3.60 -12.51 4.33
C VAL A 54 -3.20 -11.39 3.37
N SER A 55 -4.00 -11.16 2.34
CA SER A 55 -3.70 -10.12 1.35
C SER A 55 -4.64 -8.95 1.47
N TYR A 56 -4.06 -7.75 1.39
CA TYR A 56 -4.77 -6.48 1.39
C TYR A 56 -4.36 -5.67 0.16
N ASN A 57 -5.26 -4.82 -0.29
CA ASN A 57 -5.00 -3.90 -1.39
C ASN A 57 -5.27 -2.48 -0.93
N ILE A 58 -4.30 -1.59 -1.13
CA ILE A 58 -4.45 -0.17 -0.85
C ILE A 58 -4.43 0.56 -2.19
N GLN A 59 -5.45 1.35 -2.45
CA GLN A 59 -5.58 2.13 -3.67
C GLN A 59 -5.50 3.61 -3.32
N TYR A 60 -4.49 4.30 -3.85
CA TYR A 60 -4.33 5.74 -3.69
C TYR A 60 -4.64 6.42 -5.01
N THR A 61 -5.51 7.43 -4.99
CA THR A 61 -5.87 8.17 -6.19
C THR A 61 -5.06 9.47 -6.26
N CYS A 62 -4.48 9.75 -7.42
CA CYS A 62 -3.79 11.01 -7.67
C CYS A 62 -4.25 11.61 -9.01
N SER A 63 -4.01 12.92 -9.16
CA SER A 63 -4.51 13.68 -10.29
C SER A 63 -3.76 13.40 -11.60
N SER A 64 -2.48 13.06 -11.52
CA SER A 64 -1.63 12.94 -12.72
C SER A 64 -0.46 11.99 -12.48
N MET A 65 0.14 11.52 -13.58
CA MET A 65 1.38 10.76 -13.54
C MET A 65 2.55 11.59 -13.00
N ALA A 66 2.54 12.90 -13.24
CA ALA A 66 3.59 13.78 -12.70
C ALA A 66 3.57 13.79 -11.17
N ASP A 67 2.39 13.87 -10.56
CA ASP A 67 2.24 13.81 -9.11
C ASP A 67 2.71 12.45 -8.55
N LEU A 68 2.33 11.37 -9.22
CA LEU A 68 2.77 10.03 -8.82
C LEU A 68 4.29 9.91 -8.89
N HIS A 69 4.90 10.41 -9.97
CA HIS A 69 6.36 10.38 -10.14
C HIS A 69 7.07 11.16 -9.02
N HIS A 70 6.58 12.34 -8.70
CA HIS A 70 7.14 13.15 -7.59
C HIS A 70 7.04 12.40 -6.26
N TYR A 71 5.90 11.79 -5.99
CA TYR A 71 5.73 10.95 -4.79
C TYR A 71 6.75 9.82 -4.76
N GLN A 72 6.90 9.07 -5.86
CA GLN A 72 7.79 7.92 -5.93
C GLN A 72 9.27 8.30 -5.72
N VAL A 73 9.67 9.46 -6.19
CA VAL A 73 11.05 9.94 -6.06
C VAL A 73 11.31 10.57 -4.69
N GLU A 74 10.39 11.41 -4.22
CA GLU A 74 10.62 12.27 -3.06
C GLU A 74 10.18 11.64 -1.73
N LYS A 75 9.10 10.85 -1.72
CA LYS A 75 8.44 10.41 -0.49
C LYS A 75 8.43 8.91 -0.29
N ALA A 76 8.18 8.14 -1.35
CA ALA A 76 8.02 6.70 -1.24
C ALA A 76 9.23 5.96 -0.66
N PRO A 77 10.49 6.31 -0.98
CA PRO A 77 11.63 5.55 -0.46
C PRO A 77 11.67 5.47 1.07
N ALA A 78 11.46 6.59 1.76
CA ALA A 78 11.48 6.62 3.22
C ALA A 78 10.28 5.86 3.82
N LEU A 79 9.10 6.01 3.22
CA LEU A 79 7.88 5.33 3.67
C LEU A 79 7.95 3.83 3.46
N GLN A 80 8.50 3.39 2.33
CA GLN A 80 8.70 1.98 2.03
C GLN A 80 9.75 1.36 2.96
N LYS A 81 10.82 2.09 3.25
CA LYS A 81 11.84 1.64 4.19
C LYS A 81 11.28 1.44 5.58
N GLU A 82 10.47 2.35 6.07
CA GLU A 82 9.83 2.22 7.39
C GLU A 82 8.95 0.97 7.46
N HIS A 83 8.18 0.70 6.42
CA HIS A 83 7.36 -0.52 6.33
C HIS A 83 8.24 -1.77 6.30
N SER A 84 9.28 -1.78 5.47
CA SER A 84 10.19 -2.93 5.34
C SER A 84 10.94 -3.20 6.63
N ASP A 85 11.42 -2.17 7.32
CA ASP A 85 12.15 -2.32 8.58
C ASP A 85 11.25 -2.93 9.66
N ARG A 86 9.97 -2.57 9.67
CA ARG A 86 9.02 -3.07 10.65
C ARG A 86 8.58 -4.51 10.37
N TYR A 87 8.42 -4.88 9.12
CA TYR A 87 7.84 -6.16 8.70
C TYR A 87 8.76 -6.99 7.81
N ASP A 88 10.06 -6.83 7.97
CA ASP A 88 11.06 -7.55 7.18
C ASP A 88 10.86 -9.06 7.26
N GLY A 89 10.85 -9.71 6.09
CA GLY A 89 10.65 -11.16 5.97
C GLY A 89 9.22 -11.64 6.26
N LYS A 90 8.29 -10.71 6.59
CA LYS A 90 6.90 -11.04 6.96
C LYS A 90 5.88 -10.56 5.93
N SER A 91 6.32 -9.87 4.90
CA SER A 91 5.42 -9.34 3.88
C SER A 91 6.02 -9.42 2.49
N ALA A 92 5.15 -9.45 1.50
CA ALA A 92 5.52 -9.32 0.10
C ALA A 92 4.51 -8.35 -0.54
N ALA A 93 4.99 -7.47 -1.40
CA ALA A 93 4.13 -6.48 -2.03
C ALA A 93 4.42 -6.36 -3.51
N PHE A 94 3.38 -6.06 -4.28
CA PHE A 94 3.53 -5.63 -5.66
C PHE A 94 2.62 -4.44 -5.94
N ARG A 95 2.97 -3.67 -6.95
CA ARG A 95 2.31 -2.42 -7.28
C ARG A 95 1.76 -2.46 -8.68
N THR A 96 0.57 -1.89 -8.86
CA THR A 96 -0.09 -1.78 -10.16
C THR A 96 -0.54 -0.34 -10.35
N LEU A 97 -0.25 0.23 -11.51
CA LEU A 97 -0.75 1.56 -11.87
C LEU A 97 -2.00 1.38 -12.73
N LEU A 98 -3.06 2.06 -12.33
CA LEU A 98 -4.36 2.00 -12.99
C LEU A 98 -4.76 3.42 -13.38
N GLU A 99 -5.50 3.53 -14.49
CA GLU A 99 -6.03 4.80 -14.95
C GLU A 99 -7.54 4.68 -15.06
N PHE A 100 -8.25 5.72 -14.65
CA PHE A 100 -9.69 5.77 -14.88
C PHE A 100 -9.97 5.77 -16.38
N ALA A 101 -10.73 4.79 -16.81
CA ALA A 101 -11.06 4.61 -18.23
C ALA A 101 -12.23 5.49 -18.69
#